data_64a9bcd8001d564a5991c2ff7b7f089d
#
_entry.id   64a9bcd8001d564a5991c2ff7b7f089d
#
_cell.length_a   1.000
_cell.length_b   1.000
_cell.length_c   1.000
_cell.angle_alpha   90.00
_cell.angle_beta   90.00
_cell.angle_gamma   90.00
#
_symmetry.space_group_name_H-M   'P 1'
#
loop_
_entity.id
_entity.type
_entity.pdbx_description
1 polymer ?
#
loop_
_entity_poly.entity_id
_entity_poly.type
_entity_poly.pdbx_seq_one_letter_code
_entity_poly.pdbx_strand_id
1 'polypeptide(L)'
;MEYLVIDTESCTGRGDDGSLCSLGYAICDENLNILFQEDLLFNPMPKRFQVGDKKNAKRTGITFAYTVDEFRKAPRFNEVYSKVKALFKGRIVLGFSMNNDVKYINDACDKYSLKRIEYKFYDIQYIYHLMHPEDNAIGLKTLNEKFGIEYLAHRSDEDAAGSVMLLKKFLEAEDTTLASVVKKYKIHKGVNSTNGYYVCYSDAVIEGLYGLRISKRIQSYVFAEYLKNLPYVQKPVERICFSAKIEKLDVDFVRTLIDMCYERNFVYDHDTDLTTIFVTDDKEDKRILYLNEKQRKRLKIMSLEEFCKFLGYTENFIYSDKTFLTNYYQKFIV
;
A
#
# COMPACT_ATOMS: atom_id res chain seq x y z
N MET A 1 -11.60 -4.76 -25.43
CA MET A 1 -11.79 -4.54 -23.96
C MET A 1 -11.33 -3.13 -23.64
N GLU A 2 -12.02 -2.42 -22.70
CA GLU A 2 -11.58 -1.09 -22.30
C GLU A 2 -10.97 -1.14 -20.89
N TYR A 3 -9.92 -0.34 -20.69
CA TYR A 3 -9.38 -0.04 -19.37
C TYR A 3 -9.85 1.35 -18.92
N LEU A 4 -10.05 1.50 -17.62
CA LEU A 4 -10.23 2.79 -16.96
C LEU A 4 -8.95 3.10 -16.19
N VAL A 5 -8.21 4.11 -16.61
CA VAL A 5 -7.01 4.55 -15.87
C VAL A 5 -7.39 5.74 -15.02
N ILE A 6 -7.06 5.71 -13.74
CA ILE A 6 -7.45 6.75 -12.80
C ILE A 6 -6.25 7.31 -12.06
N ASP A 7 -6.38 8.57 -11.65
CA ASP A 7 -5.56 9.24 -10.67
C ASP A 7 -6.45 10.15 -9.82
N THR A 8 -6.12 10.36 -8.55
CA THR A 8 -6.92 11.18 -7.65
C THR A 8 -6.08 12.21 -6.93
N GLU A 9 -6.65 13.40 -6.80
CA GLU A 9 -6.08 14.43 -5.93
C GLU A 9 -6.93 14.63 -4.67
N SER A 10 -6.25 14.88 -3.56
CA SER A 10 -6.89 15.16 -2.29
C SER A 10 -6.48 16.51 -1.73
N CYS A 11 -7.42 17.18 -1.11
CA CYS A 11 -7.16 18.38 -0.34
C CYS A 11 -7.15 18.08 1.16
N THR A 12 -6.41 18.89 1.92
CA THR A 12 -6.37 18.76 3.38
C THR A 12 -7.23 19.82 4.05
N GLY A 13 -8.08 19.38 5.00
CA GLY A 13 -8.79 20.25 5.92
C GLY A 13 -8.17 20.23 7.33
N ARG A 14 -8.59 21.12 8.21
CA ARG A 14 -8.15 21.09 9.59
C ARG A 14 -8.76 19.86 10.30
N GLY A 15 -7.89 18.91 10.69
CA GLY A 15 -8.32 17.66 11.33
C GLY A 15 -8.87 16.60 10.35
N ASP A 16 -8.53 16.71 9.07
CA ASP A 16 -8.93 15.75 8.04
C ASP A 16 -7.68 15.10 7.41
N ASP A 17 -7.70 13.78 7.22
CA ASP A 17 -6.61 13.00 6.62
C ASP A 17 -6.53 13.13 5.10
N GLY A 18 -7.30 14.02 4.52
CA GLY A 18 -7.45 14.27 3.10
C GLY A 18 -8.88 14.00 2.63
N SER A 19 -9.37 14.85 1.75
CA SER A 19 -10.67 14.68 1.08
C SER A 19 -10.48 14.67 -0.41
N LEU A 20 -11.10 13.71 -1.09
CA LEU A 20 -11.12 13.65 -2.54
C LEU A 20 -11.62 14.99 -3.12
N CYS A 21 -10.83 15.61 -3.99
CA CYS A 21 -11.18 16.87 -4.67
C CYS A 21 -11.10 16.76 -6.19
N SER A 22 -10.39 15.77 -6.73
CA SER A 22 -10.33 15.49 -8.16
C SER A 22 -10.23 14.00 -8.41
N LEU A 23 -10.87 13.52 -9.47
CA LEU A 23 -10.73 12.20 -10.07
C LEU A 23 -10.51 12.37 -11.55
N GLY A 24 -9.25 12.36 -11.95
CA GLY A 24 -8.87 12.30 -13.34
C GLY A 24 -8.97 10.87 -13.87
N TYR A 25 -9.39 10.74 -15.10
CA TYR A 25 -9.42 9.42 -15.73
C TYR A 25 -9.17 9.48 -17.22
N ALA A 26 -8.59 8.39 -17.73
CA ALA A 26 -8.48 8.10 -19.14
C ALA A 26 -9.14 6.74 -19.43
N ILE A 27 -9.91 6.67 -20.48
CA ILE A 27 -10.41 5.41 -21.03
C ILE A 27 -9.53 5.04 -22.21
N CYS A 28 -8.95 3.84 -22.20
CA CYS A 28 -8.13 3.37 -23.30
C CYS A 28 -8.58 1.98 -23.78
N ASP A 29 -8.23 1.67 -25.01
CA ASP A 29 -8.45 0.36 -25.62
C ASP A 29 -7.42 -0.67 -25.11
N GLU A 30 -7.51 -1.90 -25.62
CA GLU A 30 -6.60 -2.99 -25.23
C GLU A 30 -5.15 -2.77 -25.70
N ASN A 31 -4.93 -1.86 -26.65
CA ASN A 31 -3.61 -1.46 -27.15
C ASN A 31 -3.09 -0.19 -26.43
N LEU A 32 -3.76 0.23 -25.34
CA LEU A 32 -3.44 1.43 -24.58
C LEU A 32 -3.49 2.72 -25.41
N ASN A 33 -4.38 2.80 -26.41
CA ASN A 33 -4.70 4.05 -27.06
C ASN A 33 -5.79 4.76 -26.27
N ILE A 34 -5.52 6.02 -25.90
CA ILE A 34 -6.48 6.85 -25.17
C ILE A 34 -7.65 7.20 -26.07
N LEU A 35 -8.86 6.80 -25.68
CA LEU A 35 -10.12 7.07 -26.36
C LEU A 35 -10.82 8.29 -25.80
N PHE A 36 -10.68 8.52 -24.51
CA PHE A 36 -11.31 9.63 -23.78
C PHE A 36 -10.52 9.97 -22.51
N GLN A 37 -10.53 11.25 -22.14
CA GLN A 37 -9.88 11.77 -20.93
C GLN A 37 -10.75 12.89 -20.34
N GLU A 38 -10.93 12.89 -19.03
CA GLU A 38 -11.68 13.93 -18.32
C GLU A 38 -11.18 14.02 -16.86
N ASP A 39 -11.26 15.22 -16.28
CA ASP A 39 -11.06 15.45 -14.87
C ASP A 39 -12.38 15.82 -14.19
N LEU A 40 -12.78 15.06 -13.19
CA LEU A 40 -13.97 15.31 -12.38
C LEU A 40 -13.57 16.02 -11.08
N LEU A 41 -13.91 17.28 -10.99
CA LEU A 41 -13.67 18.07 -9.78
C LEU A 41 -14.81 17.89 -8.77
N PHE A 42 -14.45 17.87 -7.50
CA PHE A 42 -15.40 17.76 -6.39
C PHE A 42 -15.20 18.87 -5.37
N ASN A 43 -16.32 19.37 -4.85
CA ASN A 43 -16.29 20.19 -3.65
C ASN A 43 -16.07 19.28 -2.43
N PRO A 44 -14.89 19.36 -1.75
CA PRO A 44 -14.59 18.48 -0.64
C PRO A 44 -15.46 18.79 0.58
N MET A 45 -15.61 17.79 1.48
CA MET A 45 -16.44 17.90 2.69
C MET A 45 -16.04 19.04 3.65
N PRO A 46 -14.76 19.31 3.95
CA PRO A 46 -14.40 20.38 4.87
C PRO A 46 -14.76 21.76 4.31
N LYS A 47 -15.42 22.60 5.10
CA LYS A 47 -15.69 24.00 4.71
C LYS A 47 -14.42 24.80 4.43
N ARG A 48 -13.31 24.47 5.13
CA ARG A 48 -11.99 25.08 4.95
C ARG A 48 -11.01 23.99 4.59
N PHE A 49 -10.47 24.05 3.42
CA PHE A 49 -9.47 23.11 2.91
C PHE A 49 -8.34 23.87 2.20
N GLN A 50 -7.22 23.19 2.04
CA GLN A 50 -6.06 23.68 1.29
C GLN A 50 -5.79 22.73 0.15
N VAL A 51 -5.41 23.26 -0.99
CA VAL A 51 -4.92 22.52 -2.14
C VAL A 51 -3.43 22.78 -2.28
N GLY A 52 -2.68 21.70 -2.44
CA GLY A 52 -1.22 21.75 -2.43
C GLY A 52 -0.64 22.04 -1.05
N ASP A 53 0.66 21.94 -0.93
CA ASP A 53 1.38 22.14 0.31
C ASP A 53 1.91 23.57 0.47
N LYS A 54 1.08 24.49 0.97
CA LYS A 54 1.48 25.88 1.19
C LYS A 54 2.60 26.05 2.23
N LYS A 55 2.66 25.17 3.25
CA LYS A 55 3.71 25.25 4.28
C LYS A 55 5.04 24.66 3.81
N ASN A 56 4.99 23.69 2.92
CA ASN A 56 6.14 22.95 2.40
C ASN A 56 6.35 23.12 0.89
N ALA A 57 5.67 24.06 0.22
CA ALA A 57 5.80 24.29 -1.22
C ALA A 57 7.26 24.44 -1.69
N LYS A 58 8.15 24.96 -0.83
CA LYS A 58 9.60 24.97 -1.04
C LYS A 58 10.25 23.58 -0.90
N ARG A 59 9.57 22.64 -0.21
CA ARG A 59 10.12 21.32 0.08
C ARG A 59 9.59 20.23 -0.85
N THR A 60 8.32 20.28 -1.25
CA THR A 60 7.68 19.29 -2.13
C THR A 60 7.44 19.81 -3.54
N GLY A 61 7.32 21.12 -3.73
CA GLY A 61 7.05 21.71 -5.04
C GLY A 61 5.70 21.35 -5.66
N ILE A 62 4.78 20.74 -4.88
CA ILE A 62 3.48 20.32 -5.37
C ILE A 62 2.59 21.56 -5.56
N THR A 63 2.23 21.84 -6.81
CA THR A 63 1.28 22.86 -7.20
C THR A 63 0.12 22.19 -7.90
N PHE A 64 -1.10 22.38 -7.40
CA PHE A 64 -2.30 21.87 -8.04
C PHE A 64 -2.66 22.70 -9.28
N ALA A 65 -3.21 22.03 -10.30
CA ALA A 65 -3.66 22.68 -11.52
C ALA A 65 -4.91 23.57 -11.30
N TYR A 66 -5.69 23.29 -10.25
CA TYR A 66 -6.94 23.97 -9.94
C TYR A 66 -6.86 24.80 -8.66
N THR A 67 -7.63 25.87 -8.61
CA THR A 67 -7.75 26.76 -7.46
C THR A 67 -8.77 26.24 -6.43
N VAL A 68 -8.68 26.74 -5.21
CA VAL A 68 -9.69 26.47 -4.17
C VAL A 68 -11.11 26.86 -4.62
N ASP A 69 -11.24 27.95 -5.40
CA ASP A 69 -12.54 28.43 -5.84
C ASP A 69 -13.17 27.55 -6.94
N GLU A 70 -12.37 26.93 -7.79
CA GLU A 70 -12.84 25.93 -8.75
C GLU A 70 -13.39 24.71 -8.03
N PHE A 71 -12.68 24.17 -7.05
CA PHE A 71 -13.18 23.05 -6.23
C PHE A 71 -14.45 23.43 -5.45
N ARG A 72 -14.57 24.65 -4.93
CA ARG A 72 -15.79 25.09 -4.24
C ARG A 72 -17.02 25.17 -5.13
N LYS A 73 -16.83 25.49 -6.40
CA LYS A 73 -17.91 25.56 -7.40
C LYS A 73 -18.29 24.20 -7.97
N ALA A 74 -17.43 23.20 -7.80
CA ALA A 74 -17.68 21.84 -8.26
C ALA A 74 -18.81 21.17 -7.47
N PRO A 75 -19.47 20.17 -8.03
CA PRO A 75 -20.48 19.39 -7.30
C PRO A 75 -19.83 18.60 -6.16
N ARG A 76 -20.61 18.22 -5.16
CA ARG A 76 -20.17 17.28 -4.14
C ARG A 76 -20.13 15.87 -4.72
N PHE A 77 -19.28 15.00 -4.15
CA PHE A 77 -19.13 13.64 -4.63
C PHE A 77 -20.44 12.85 -4.69
N ASN A 78 -21.31 13.01 -3.68
CA ASN A 78 -22.61 12.34 -3.65
C ASN A 78 -23.56 12.77 -4.78
N GLU A 79 -23.43 13.99 -5.27
CA GLU A 79 -24.27 14.52 -6.36
C GLU A 79 -23.92 13.88 -7.70
N VAL A 80 -22.67 13.44 -7.86
CA VAL A 80 -22.15 12.82 -9.09
C VAL A 80 -21.77 11.36 -8.93
N TYR A 81 -22.04 10.77 -7.77
CA TYR A 81 -21.67 9.39 -7.46
C TYR A 81 -22.11 8.38 -8.53
N SER A 82 -23.33 8.53 -9.05
CA SER A 82 -23.85 7.63 -10.09
C SER A 82 -23.03 7.71 -11.39
N LYS A 83 -22.57 8.90 -11.78
CA LYS A 83 -21.68 9.11 -12.93
C LYS A 83 -20.33 8.44 -12.65
N VAL A 84 -19.73 8.71 -11.49
CA VAL A 84 -18.45 8.11 -11.10
C VAL A 84 -18.56 6.59 -11.08
N LYS A 85 -19.57 6.03 -10.40
CA LYS A 85 -19.77 4.58 -10.33
C LYS A 85 -19.93 3.93 -11.72
N ALA A 86 -20.57 4.60 -12.65
CA ALA A 86 -20.75 4.10 -14.01
C ALA A 86 -19.43 3.96 -14.78
N LEU A 87 -18.41 4.78 -14.48
CA LEU A 87 -17.08 4.66 -15.11
C LEU A 87 -16.42 3.32 -14.83
N PHE A 88 -16.59 2.79 -13.62
CA PHE A 88 -15.96 1.54 -13.19
C PHE A 88 -16.67 0.29 -13.72
N LYS A 89 -17.91 0.43 -14.19
CA LYS A 89 -18.74 -0.72 -14.58
C LYS A 89 -18.16 -1.43 -15.82
N GLY A 90 -17.84 -2.70 -15.66
CA GLY A 90 -17.38 -3.56 -16.76
C GLY A 90 -15.95 -3.29 -17.23
N ARG A 91 -15.19 -2.42 -16.56
CA ARG A 91 -13.79 -2.09 -16.89
C ARG A 91 -12.83 -2.65 -15.85
N ILE A 92 -11.64 -2.98 -16.30
CA ILE A 92 -10.49 -3.19 -15.42
C ILE A 92 -9.86 -1.82 -15.18
N VAL A 93 -9.65 -1.49 -13.92
CA VAL A 93 -9.03 -0.23 -13.53
C VAL A 93 -7.51 -0.37 -13.56
N LEU A 94 -6.83 0.66 -14.02
CA LEU A 94 -5.38 0.83 -13.92
C LEU A 94 -5.10 2.14 -13.18
N GLY A 95 -3.92 2.28 -12.60
CA GLY A 95 -3.44 3.54 -12.06
C GLY A 95 -2.03 3.37 -11.51
N PHE A 96 -1.40 4.46 -11.17
CA PHE A 96 -0.03 4.47 -10.68
C PHE A 96 0.01 4.60 -9.15
N SER A 97 0.48 3.59 -8.44
CA SER A 97 0.49 3.57 -6.97
C SER A 97 -0.90 3.67 -6.33
N MET A 98 -1.82 2.86 -6.79
CA MET A 98 -3.28 2.85 -6.58
C MET A 98 -3.80 2.97 -5.13
N ASN A 99 -2.96 2.83 -4.12
CA ASN A 99 -3.45 2.75 -2.74
C ASN A 99 -4.13 4.02 -2.23
N ASN A 100 -3.60 5.19 -2.62
CA ASN A 100 -4.19 6.46 -2.23
C ASN A 100 -5.50 6.70 -2.97
N ASP A 101 -5.55 6.34 -4.26
CA ASP A 101 -6.75 6.47 -5.09
C ASP A 101 -7.90 5.66 -4.54
N VAL A 102 -7.64 4.38 -4.24
CA VAL A 102 -8.63 3.50 -3.61
C VAL A 102 -9.09 4.07 -2.27
N LYS A 103 -8.14 4.54 -1.43
CA LYS A 103 -8.46 5.14 -0.13
C LYS A 103 -9.35 6.37 -0.27
N TYR A 104 -8.97 7.34 -1.11
CA TYR A 104 -9.72 8.60 -1.25
C TYR A 104 -11.11 8.40 -1.82
N ILE A 105 -11.28 7.49 -2.78
CA ILE A 105 -12.61 7.14 -3.32
C ILE A 105 -13.47 6.47 -2.24
N ASN A 106 -12.90 5.53 -1.45
CA ASN A 106 -13.62 4.87 -0.37
C ASN A 106 -13.98 5.86 0.74
N ASP A 107 -13.05 6.72 1.16
CA ASP A 107 -13.30 7.76 2.16
C ASP A 107 -14.43 8.71 1.72
N ALA A 108 -14.46 9.07 0.44
CA ALA A 108 -15.55 9.87 -0.12
C ALA A 108 -16.89 9.13 -0.07
N CYS A 109 -16.91 7.82 -0.40
CA CYS A 109 -18.12 7.01 -0.25
C CYS A 109 -18.57 6.95 1.22
N ASP A 110 -17.67 6.67 2.14
CA ASP A 110 -17.96 6.52 3.56
C ASP A 110 -18.46 7.84 4.18
N LYS A 111 -17.84 8.98 3.85
CA LYS A 111 -18.23 10.32 4.30
C LYS A 111 -19.67 10.70 3.92
N TYR A 112 -20.16 10.19 2.81
CA TYR A 112 -21.54 10.42 2.34
C TYR A 112 -22.47 9.22 2.57
N SER A 113 -22.04 8.22 3.33
CA SER A 113 -22.81 6.98 3.58
C SER A 113 -23.25 6.27 2.28
N LEU A 114 -22.41 6.33 1.26
CA LEU A 114 -22.62 5.67 -0.02
C LEU A 114 -21.99 4.27 -0.02
N LYS A 115 -22.55 3.35 -0.81
CA LYS A 115 -21.90 2.05 -1.03
C LYS A 115 -20.57 2.25 -1.74
N ARG A 116 -19.48 1.64 -1.26
CA ARG A 116 -18.19 1.66 -1.94
C ARG A 116 -18.29 1.10 -3.35
N ILE A 117 -17.54 1.66 -4.28
CA ILE A 117 -17.54 1.22 -5.69
C ILE A 117 -16.68 -0.04 -5.79
N GLU A 118 -17.26 -1.11 -6.29
CA GLU A 118 -16.58 -2.40 -6.45
C GLU A 118 -15.89 -2.47 -7.81
N TYR A 119 -14.58 -2.74 -7.82
CA TYR A 119 -13.78 -2.91 -9.03
C TYR A 119 -12.52 -3.73 -8.79
N LYS A 120 -11.96 -4.23 -9.88
CA LYS A 120 -10.64 -4.90 -9.88
C LYS A 120 -9.64 -4.01 -10.59
N PHE A 121 -8.40 -3.99 -10.11
CA PHE A 121 -7.39 -3.08 -10.66
C PHE A 121 -6.01 -3.73 -10.78
N TYR A 122 -5.17 -3.14 -11.64
CA TYR A 122 -3.73 -3.34 -11.67
C TYR A 122 -3.02 -2.05 -11.27
N ASP A 123 -1.91 -2.16 -10.58
CA ASP A 123 -1.05 -1.05 -10.19
C ASP A 123 0.15 -0.99 -11.16
N ILE A 124 0.22 0.08 -11.94
CA ILE A 124 1.24 0.27 -12.99
C ILE A 124 2.64 0.38 -12.36
N GLN A 125 2.78 1.04 -11.20
CA GLN A 125 4.05 1.12 -10.50
C GLN A 125 4.52 -0.28 -10.07
N TYR A 126 3.61 -1.10 -9.56
CA TYR A 126 3.93 -2.47 -9.17
C TYR A 126 4.35 -3.33 -10.37
N ILE A 127 3.64 -3.22 -11.51
CA ILE A 127 4.01 -3.91 -12.75
C ILE A 127 5.41 -3.49 -13.21
N TYR A 128 5.70 -2.17 -13.21
CA TYR A 128 7.01 -1.66 -13.56
C TYR A 128 8.12 -2.26 -12.68
N HIS A 129 7.93 -2.29 -11.37
CA HIS A 129 8.89 -2.88 -10.43
C HIS A 129 9.10 -4.39 -10.60
N LEU A 130 8.09 -5.13 -11.02
CA LEU A 130 8.25 -6.55 -11.35
C LEU A 130 9.14 -6.75 -12.58
N MET A 131 9.06 -5.83 -13.54
CA MET A 131 9.87 -5.88 -14.78
C MET A 131 11.28 -5.32 -14.56
N HIS A 132 11.45 -4.37 -13.63
CA HIS A 132 12.69 -3.66 -13.31
C HIS A 132 12.99 -3.72 -11.80
N PRO A 133 13.33 -4.90 -11.26
CA PRO A 133 13.51 -5.11 -9.82
C PRO A 133 14.73 -4.38 -9.24
N GLU A 134 15.67 -3.95 -10.08
CA GLU A 134 16.85 -3.15 -9.73
C GLU A 134 16.50 -1.68 -9.43
N ASP A 135 15.39 -1.18 -9.99
CA ASP A 135 14.94 0.18 -9.75
C ASP A 135 14.31 0.30 -8.36
N ASN A 136 14.64 1.36 -7.62
CA ASN A 136 13.92 1.71 -6.40
C ASN A 136 12.51 2.21 -6.72
N ALA A 137 11.65 2.33 -5.69
CA ALA A 137 10.31 2.89 -5.86
C ALA A 137 10.38 4.31 -6.46
N ILE A 138 10.12 4.40 -7.77
CA ILE A 138 10.20 5.62 -8.56
C ILE A 138 8.79 6.18 -8.74
N GLY A 139 8.64 7.50 -8.58
CA GLY A 139 7.36 8.20 -8.79
C GLY A 139 7.01 8.37 -10.28
N LEU A 140 5.74 8.60 -10.57
CA LEU A 140 5.22 8.75 -11.94
C LEU A 140 5.97 9.82 -12.74
N LYS A 141 6.19 10.99 -12.14
CA LYS A 141 6.91 12.08 -12.78
C LYS A 141 8.30 11.66 -13.26
N THR A 142 9.09 11.04 -12.38
CA THR A 142 10.45 10.60 -12.70
C THR A 142 10.46 9.53 -13.79
N LEU A 143 9.51 8.60 -13.76
CA LEU A 143 9.39 7.59 -14.82
C LEU A 143 8.98 8.22 -16.15
N ASN A 144 8.01 9.13 -16.15
CA ASN A 144 7.61 9.84 -17.36
C ASN A 144 8.78 10.63 -17.97
N GLU A 145 9.57 11.30 -17.14
CA GLU A 145 10.82 11.97 -17.59
C GLU A 145 11.81 10.96 -18.18
N LYS A 146 12.01 9.79 -17.53
CA LYS A 146 12.88 8.70 -18.03
C LYS A 146 12.45 8.19 -19.40
N PHE A 147 11.15 8.10 -19.66
CA PHE A 147 10.58 7.63 -20.92
C PHE A 147 10.25 8.75 -21.94
N GLY A 148 10.64 9.99 -21.65
CA GLY A 148 10.43 11.14 -22.55
C GLY A 148 8.95 11.46 -22.75
N ILE A 149 8.13 11.33 -21.71
CA ILE A 149 6.71 11.64 -21.71
C ILE A 149 6.50 13.01 -21.09
N GLU A 150 6.00 13.94 -21.90
CA GLU A 150 5.60 15.27 -21.44
C GLU A 150 4.13 15.28 -21.03
N TYR A 151 3.82 15.77 -19.85
CA TYR A 151 2.47 15.92 -19.32
C TYR A 151 2.44 16.97 -18.20
N LEU A 152 1.26 17.48 -17.86
CA LEU A 152 1.09 18.47 -16.80
C LEU A 152 0.88 17.74 -15.45
N ALA A 153 1.97 17.54 -14.70
CA ALA A 153 1.91 16.87 -13.40
C ALA A 153 0.97 17.59 -12.40
N HIS A 154 0.32 16.81 -11.54
CA HIS A 154 -0.66 17.27 -10.54
C HIS A 154 -1.95 17.84 -11.13
N ARG A 155 -2.29 17.38 -12.31
CA ARG A 155 -3.60 17.46 -12.91
C ARG A 155 -4.05 16.01 -13.14
N SER A 156 -5.09 15.55 -12.43
CA SER A 156 -5.40 14.14 -12.31
C SER A 156 -5.67 13.45 -13.66
N ASP A 157 -6.33 14.12 -14.61
CA ASP A 157 -6.55 13.54 -15.94
C ASP A 157 -5.25 13.41 -16.74
N GLU A 158 -4.32 14.37 -16.60
CA GLU A 158 -2.99 14.31 -17.21
C GLU A 158 -2.12 13.23 -16.53
N ASP A 159 -2.20 13.08 -15.19
CA ASP A 159 -1.52 12.00 -14.48
C ASP A 159 -2.08 10.62 -14.87
N ALA A 160 -3.40 10.49 -15.06
CA ALA A 160 -4.01 9.28 -15.61
C ALA A 160 -3.53 8.99 -17.04
N ALA A 161 -3.53 9.98 -17.93
CA ALA A 161 -3.04 9.86 -19.30
C ALA A 161 -1.53 9.57 -19.35
N GLY A 162 -0.73 10.24 -18.51
CA GLY A 162 0.70 9.97 -18.34
C GLY A 162 0.97 8.54 -17.88
N SER A 163 0.10 8.00 -17.03
CA SER A 163 0.17 6.60 -16.60
C SER A 163 -0.12 5.61 -17.73
N VAL A 164 -1.08 5.92 -18.64
CA VAL A 164 -1.33 5.12 -19.86
C VAL A 164 -0.11 5.14 -20.76
N MET A 165 0.41 6.33 -21.05
CA MET A 165 1.58 6.51 -21.93
C MET A 165 2.81 5.81 -21.37
N LEU A 166 3.04 5.89 -20.05
CA LEU A 166 4.13 5.20 -19.38
C LEU A 166 4.01 3.70 -19.53
N LEU A 167 2.83 3.13 -19.19
CA LEU A 167 2.56 1.70 -19.33
C LEU A 167 2.83 1.23 -20.77
N LYS A 168 2.31 1.96 -21.76
CA LYS A 168 2.53 1.65 -23.18
C LYS A 168 4.01 1.66 -23.55
N LYS A 169 4.73 2.71 -23.16
CA LYS A 169 6.16 2.90 -23.49
C LYS A 169 7.06 1.81 -22.91
N PHE A 170 6.90 1.44 -21.64
CA PHE A 170 7.78 0.40 -21.10
C PHE A 170 7.40 -1.00 -21.58
N LEU A 171 6.13 -1.26 -21.93
CA LEU A 171 5.74 -2.52 -22.60
C LEU A 171 6.31 -2.62 -24.02
N GLU A 172 6.27 -1.51 -24.78
CA GLU A 172 6.87 -1.43 -26.13
C GLU A 172 8.40 -1.61 -26.06
N ALA A 173 9.07 -1.00 -25.08
CA ALA A 173 10.53 -1.13 -24.91
C ALA A 173 10.97 -2.57 -24.63
N GLU A 174 10.13 -3.37 -24.00
CA GLU A 174 10.37 -4.79 -23.68
C GLU A 174 9.72 -5.75 -24.71
N ASP A 175 9.22 -5.23 -25.83
CA ASP A 175 8.50 -6.00 -26.87
C ASP A 175 7.47 -6.97 -26.29
N THR A 176 6.63 -6.46 -25.38
CA THR A 176 5.66 -7.26 -24.63
C THR A 176 4.30 -6.58 -24.52
N THR A 177 3.32 -7.29 -23.95
CA THR A 177 1.98 -6.78 -23.71
C THR A 177 1.63 -6.90 -22.23
N LEU A 178 0.66 -6.09 -21.75
CA LEU A 178 0.16 -6.19 -20.38
C LEU A 178 -0.30 -7.61 -20.03
N ALA A 179 -1.01 -8.27 -20.94
CA ALA A 179 -1.47 -9.65 -20.75
C ALA A 179 -0.31 -10.63 -20.58
N SER A 180 0.76 -10.47 -21.39
CA SER A 180 1.96 -11.30 -21.31
C SER A 180 2.71 -11.09 -19.99
N VAL A 181 2.85 -9.82 -19.55
CA VAL A 181 3.49 -9.48 -18.27
C VAL A 181 2.70 -10.04 -17.09
N VAL A 182 1.37 -9.85 -17.09
CA VAL A 182 0.48 -10.40 -16.06
C VAL A 182 0.63 -11.92 -15.96
N LYS A 183 0.69 -12.61 -17.09
CA LYS A 183 0.89 -14.07 -17.14
C LYS A 183 2.28 -14.47 -16.67
N LYS A 184 3.35 -13.81 -17.16
CA LYS A 184 4.75 -14.09 -16.84
C LYS A 184 5.00 -13.97 -15.35
N TYR A 185 4.58 -12.88 -14.75
CA TYR A 185 4.80 -12.60 -13.32
C TYR A 185 3.65 -13.08 -12.42
N LYS A 186 2.68 -13.84 -12.96
CA LYS A 186 1.54 -14.38 -12.20
C LYS A 186 0.86 -13.28 -11.34
N ILE A 187 0.55 -12.13 -11.97
CA ILE A 187 0.01 -10.98 -11.27
C ILE A 187 -1.49 -11.15 -11.02
N HIS A 188 -1.87 -11.04 -9.76
CA HIS A 188 -3.26 -10.98 -9.33
C HIS A 188 -3.72 -9.53 -9.22
N LYS A 189 -4.95 -9.27 -9.66
CA LYS A 189 -5.58 -7.95 -9.56
C LYS A 189 -5.80 -7.58 -8.10
N GLY A 190 -5.55 -6.32 -7.79
CA GLY A 190 -6.12 -5.73 -6.59
C GLY A 190 -7.65 -5.68 -6.70
N VAL A 191 -8.32 -5.66 -5.57
CA VAL A 191 -9.78 -5.65 -5.48
C VAL A 191 -10.23 -4.57 -4.52
N ASN A 192 -11.11 -3.68 -4.95
CA ASN A 192 -11.86 -2.82 -4.05
C ASN A 192 -13.29 -3.37 -3.90
N SER A 193 -13.75 -3.48 -2.67
CA SER A 193 -15.06 -4.02 -2.33
C SER A 193 -15.69 -3.30 -1.15
N THR A 194 -16.95 -3.62 -0.85
CA THR A 194 -17.62 -3.10 0.35
C THR A 194 -16.95 -3.48 1.66
N ASN A 195 -16.24 -4.60 1.70
CA ASN A 195 -15.59 -5.14 2.91
C ASN A 195 -14.14 -4.70 3.10
N GLY A 196 -13.59 -3.94 2.15
CA GLY A 196 -12.21 -3.50 2.17
C GLY A 196 -11.56 -3.53 0.80
N TYR A 197 -10.27 -3.26 0.73
CA TYR A 197 -9.52 -3.39 -0.51
C TYR A 197 -8.24 -4.20 -0.32
N TYR A 198 -7.82 -4.84 -1.41
CA TYR A 198 -6.62 -5.66 -1.49
C TYR A 198 -5.75 -5.16 -2.62
N VAL A 199 -4.44 -5.08 -2.39
CA VAL A 199 -3.47 -4.63 -3.39
C VAL A 199 -3.17 -5.71 -4.44
N CYS A 200 -2.62 -5.30 -5.58
CA CYS A 200 -2.03 -6.24 -6.52
C CYS A 200 -0.88 -7.01 -5.87
N TYR A 201 -0.74 -8.27 -6.23
CA TYR A 201 0.39 -9.10 -5.82
C TYR A 201 0.78 -10.07 -6.93
N SER A 202 1.94 -10.68 -6.79
CA SER A 202 2.48 -11.61 -7.78
C SER A 202 2.92 -12.92 -7.10
N ASP A 203 2.41 -14.05 -7.58
CA ASP A 203 2.88 -15.36 -7.12
C ASP A 203 4.37 -15.56 -7.47
N ALA A 204 4.85 -14.97 -8.56
CA ALA A 204 6.27 -15.04 -8.92
C ALA A 204 7.17 -14.41 -7.83
N VAL A 205 6.71 -13.34 -7.17
CA VAL A 205 7.40 -12.73 -6.03
C VAL A 205 7.37 -13.65 -4.82
N ILE A 206 6.20 -14.23 -4.51
CA ILE A 206 6.00 -15.15 -3.40
C ILE A 206 6.87 -16.41 -3.60
N GLU A 207 6.92 -16.92 -4.82
CA GLU A 207 7.76 -18.07 -5.18
C GLU A 207 9.25 -17.73 -5.29
N GLY A 208 9.63 -16.45 -5.16
CA GLY A 208 11.00 -15.97 -5.31
C GLY A 208 11.58 -16.12 -6.72
N LEU A 209 10.70 -16.17 -7.73
CA LEU A 209 11.12 -16.26 -9.13
C LEU A 209 11.77 -14.95 -9.60
N TYR A 210 12.66 -15.04 -10.57
CA TYR A 210 13.36 -13.88 -11.15
C TYR A 210 14.15 -13.02 -10.16
N GLY A 211 14.53 -13.55 -8.99
CA GLY A 211 15.18 -12.77 -7.93
C GLY A 211 14.29 -11.69 -7.30
N LEU A 212 12.99 -11.72 -7.57
CA LEU A 212 12.03 -10.77 -7.05
C LEU A 212 11.91 -10.89 -5.53
N ARG A 213 11.76 -9.75 -4.86
CA ARG A 213 11.57 -9.67 -3.41
C ARG A 213 10.22 -9.07 -3.06
N ILE A 214 9.61 -9.57 -2.01
CA ILE A 214 8.37 -9.00 -1.47
C ILE A 214 8.65 -7.58 -0.97
N SER A 215 7.86 -6.60 -1.43
CA SER A 215 8.02 -5.22 -0.97
C SER A 215 7.78 -5.11 0.54
N LYS A 216 8.50 -4.19 1.21
CA LYS A 216 8.32 -3.93 2.65
C LYS A 216 6.87 -3.62 3.04
N ARG A 217 6.11 -3.05 2.14
CA ARG A 217 4.69 -2.75 2.36
C ARG A 217 3.86 -4.02 2.41
N ILE A 218 4.04 -4.92 1.45
CA ILE A 218 3.36 -6.23 1.44
C ILE A 218 3.79 -7.04 2.67
N GLN A 219 5.08 -7.05 3.01
CA GLN A 219 5.59 -7.68 4.23
C GLN A 219 4.87 -7.15 5.48
N SER A 220 4.68 -5.83 5.57
CA SER A 220 3.97 -5.22 6.71
C SER A 220 2.50 -5.65 6.78
N TYR A 221 1.81 -5.78 5.66
CA TYR A 221 0.44 -6.28 5.62
C TYR A 221 0.36 -7.74 6.05
N VAL A 222 1.22 -8.59 5.50
CA VAL A 222 1.30 -10.01 5.85
C VAL A 222 1.57 -10.17 7.35
N PHE A 223 2.50 -9.38 7.87
CA PHE A 223 2.84 -9.41 9.29
C PHE A 223 1.67 -8.96 10.17
N ALA A 224 1.00 -7.86 9.82
CA ALA A 224 -0.14 -7.36 10.58
C ALA A 224 -1.29 -8.38 10.65
N GLU A 225 -1.55 -9.08 9.55
CA GLU A 225 -2.59 -10.12 9.56
C GLU A 225 -2.14 -11.39 10.29
N TYR A 226 -0.89 -11.78 10.15
CA TYR A 226 -0.34 -12.88 10.94
C TYR A 226 -0.54 -12.62 12.44
N LEU A 227 -0.23 -11.41 12.92
CA LEU A 227 -0.43 -11.04 14.33
C LEU A 227 -1.89 -11.14 14.79
N LYS A 228 -2.86 -10.81 13.93
CA LYS A 228 -4.29 -10.93 14.26
C LYS A 228 -4.74 -12.39 14.45
N ASN A 229 -4.04 -13.33 13.85
CA ASN A 229 -4.38 -14.76 13.88
C ASN A 229 -3.56 -15.55 14.91
N LEU A 230 -2.75 -14.88 15.73
CA LEU A 230 -2.00 -15.55 16.79
C LEU A 230 -2.95 -16.18 17.83
N PRO A 231 -2.63 -17.39 18.33
CA PRO A 231 -3.49 -18.07 19.28
C PRO A 231 -3.55 -17.32 20.62
N TYR A 232 -4.70 -17.39 21.27
CA TYR A 232 -4.83 -16.90 22.64
C TYR A 232 -4.14 -17.83 23.63
N VAL A 233 -3.26 -17.29 24.49
CA VAL A 233 -2.57 -18.00 25.55
C VAL A 233 -3.05 -17.49 26.91
N GLN A 234 -3.71 -18.33 27.68
CA GLN A 234 -4.34 -17.92 28.95
C GLN A 234 -3.35 -17.48 30.03
N LYS A 235 -2.23 -18.19 30.18
CA LYS A 235 -1.19 -17.92 31.17
C LYS A 235 0.18 -18.01 30.52
N PRO A 236 0.62 -16.98 29.82
CA PRO A 236 1.94 -17.00 29.20
C PRO A 236 3.05 -16.99 30.26
N VAL A 237 4.12 -17.72 29.97
CA VAL A 237 5.34 -17.72 30.79
C VAL A 237 6.08 -16.40 30.63
N GLU A 238 6.18 -15.92 29.41
CA GLU A 238 6.81 -14.65 29.06
C GLU A 238 5.96 -13.87 28.03
N ARG A 239 6.09 -12.55 28.07
CA ARG A 239 5.49 -11.65 27.07
C ARG A 239 6.60 -10.95 26.31
N ILE A 240 6.66 -11.18 25.03
CA ILE A 240 7.74 -10.75 24.15
C ILE A 240 7.26 -9.55 23.33
N CYS A 241 8.08 -8.53 23.24
CA CYS A 241 7.87 -7.40 22.32
C CYS A 241 9.17 -7.14 21.56
N PHE A 242 9.06 -6.93 20.26
CA PHE A 242 10.18 -6.55 19.40
C PHE A 242 10.22 -5.04 19.17
N SER A 243 11.40 -4.49 19.04
CA SER A 243 11.57 -3.11 18.57
C SER A 243 11.04 -2.96 17.14
N ALA A 244 10.60 -1.75 16.79
CA ALA A 244 10.14 -1.44 15.44
C ALA A 244 11.19 -1.74 14.35
N LYS A 245 12.47 -1.74 14.71
CA LYS A 245 13.57 -2.08 13.80
C LYS A 245 13.60 -3.57 13.51
N ILE A 246 13.39 -4.42 14.52
CA ILE A 246 13.33 -5.88 14.37
C ILE A 246 12.06 -6.29 13.62
N GLU A 247 10.89 -5.70 13.93
CA GLU A 247 9.64 -5.97 13.21
C GLU A 247 9.70 -5.65 11.70
N LYS A 248 10.66 -4.79 11.29
CA LYS A 248 10.90 -4.43 9.88
C LYS A 248 11.94 -5.31 9.18
N LEU A 249 12.48 -6.30 9.84
CA LEU A 249 13.33 -7.31 9.22
C LEU A 249 12.50 -8.19 8.28
N ASP A 250 13.14 -9.22 7.73
CA ASP A 250 12.43 -10.18 6.88
C ASP A 250 11.24 -10.79 7.62
N VAL A 251 10.07 -10.79 6.98
CA VAL A 251 8.81 -11.19 7.63
C VAL A 251 8.79 -12.66 8.03
N ASP A 252 9.43 -13.53 7.25
CA ASP A 252 9.48 -14.97 7.55
C ASP A 252 10.40 -15.25 8.73
N PHE A 253 11.51 -14.51 8.81
CA PHE A 253 12.41 -14.58 9.96
C PHE A 253 11.70 -14.13 11.25
N VAL A 254 11.06 -12.96 11.24
CA VAL A 254 10.36 -12.42 12.43
C VAL A 254 9.21 -13.35 12.85
N ARG A 255 8.45 -13.87 11.89
CA ARG A 255 7.38 -14.85 12.13
C ARG A 255 7.93 -16.11 12.78
N THR A 256 9.04 -16.64 12.26
CA THR A 256 9.68 -17.84 12.85
C THR A 256 10.02 -17.63 14.31
N LEU A 257 10.59 -16.48 14.68
CA LEU A 257 10.89 -16.17 16.07
C LEU A 257 9.61 -16.11 16.93
N ILE A 258 8.53 -15.56 16.42
CA ILE A 258 7.24 -15.49 17.12
C ILE A 258 6.64 -16.90 17.28
N ASP A 259 6.64 -17.71 16.22
CA ASP A 259 6.14 -19.10 16.30
C ASP A 259 6.91 -19.90 17.35
N MET A 260 8.25 -19.76 17.38
CA MET A 260 9.09 -20.37 18.43
C MET A 260 8.78 -19.87 19.85
N CYS A 261 8.31 -18.63 19.99
CA CYS A 261 7.80 -18.12 21.27
C CYS A 261 6.54 -18.87 21.69
N TYR A 262 5.58 -19.04 20.79
CA TYR A 262 4.32 -19.73 21.09
C TYR A 262 4.52 -21.22 21.40
N GLU A 263 5.47 -21.89 20.79
CA GLU A 263 5.88 -23.26 21.15
C GLU A 263 6.35 -23.39 22.61
N ARG A 264 6.84 -22.28 23.20
CA ARG A 264 7.31 -22.20 24.58
C ARG A 264 6.30 -21.60 25.55
N ASN A 265 5.06 -21.44 25.11
CA ASN A 265 4.01 -20.78 25.87
C ASN A 265 4.34 -19.30 26.20
N PHE A 266 5.10 -18.64 25.32
CA PHE A 266 5.29 -17.19 25.34
C PHE A 266 4.24 -16.53 24.46
N VAL A 267 3.98 -15.23 24.67
CA VAL A 267 3.08 -14.43 23.85
C VAL A 267 3.84 -13.27 23.24
N TYR A 268 3.63 -13.04 21.97
CA TYR A 268 4.07 -11.81 21.34
C TYR A 268 3.04 -10.71 21.54
N ASP A 269 3.48 -9.54 22.00
CA ASP A 269 2.62 -8.40 22.31
C ASP A 269 3.25 -7.10 21.83
N HIS A 270 2.45 -6.23 21.23
CA HIS A 270 2.89 -4.87 20.88
C HIS A 270 2.86 -3.90 22.06
N ASP A 271 2.13 -4.25 23.12
CA ASP A 271 2.00 -3.42 24.31
C ASP A 271 3.19 -3.68 25.24
N THR A 272 3.99 -2.64 25.45
CA THR A 272 5.15 -2.68 26.35
C THR A 272 4.76 -2.70 27.82
N ASP A 273 3.52 -2.37 28.18
CA ASP A 273 3.09 -2.32 29.58
C ASP A 273 3.06 -3.71 30.25
N LEU A 274 2.77 -4.74 29.47
CA LEU A 274 2.72 -6.12 29.93
C LEU A 274 3.96 -6.94 29.55
N THR A 275 4.86 -6.37 28.77
CA THR A 275 6.05 -7.04 28.26
C THR A 275 7.02 -7.42 29.37
N THR A 276 7.53 -8.65 29.32
CA THR A 276 8.58 -9.15 30.23
C THR A 276 9.94 -9.21 29.57
N ILE A 277 9.98 -9.44 28.24
CA ILE A 277 11.20 -9.43 27.44
C ILE A 277 11.01 -8.48 26.27
N PHE A 278 11.86 -7.45 26.18
CA PHE A 278 11.92 -6.56 25.04
C PHE A 278 13.18 -6.83 24.21
N VAL A 279 13.00 -7.14 22.96
CA VAL A 279 14.12 -7.48 22.06
C VAL A 279 14.46 -6.27 21.20
N THR A 280 15.68 -5.78 21.34
CA THR A 280 16.18 -4.62 20.59
C THR A 280 17.68 -4.58 20.53
N ASP A 281 18.22 -4.15 19.38
CA ASP A 281 19.64 -3.78 19.23
C ASP A 281 19.86 -2.28 19.43
N ASP A 282 18.77 -1.53 19.69
CA ASP A 282 18.80 -0.09 19.90
C ASP A 282 18.50 0.24 21.38
N LYS A 283 19.53 0.66 22.12
CA LYS A 283 19.39 1.05 23.52
C LYS A 283 18.58 2.35 23.73
N GLU A 284 18.41 3.14 22.68
CA GLU A 284 17.63 4.38 22.67
C GLU A 284 16.24 4.21 22.05
N ASP A 285 15.76 2.96 21.91
CA ASP A 285 14.41 2.72 21.40
C ASP A 285 13.38 3.49 22.22
N LYS A 286 12.54 4.26 21.52
CA LYS A 286 11.54 5.14 22.13
C LYS A 286 10.58 4.39 23.05
N ARG A 287 10.27 3.12 22.76
CA ARG A 287 9.38 2.30 23.59
C ARG A 287 9.99 2.06 24.98
N ILE A 288 11.31 1.96 25.10
CA ILE A 288 12.01 1.83 26.40
C ILE A 288 12.04 3.17 27.13
N LEU A 289 12.24 4.27 26.41
CA LEU A 289 12.37 5.60 27.01
C LEU A 289 11.10 6.05 27.74
N TYR A 290 9.93 5.63 27.27
CA TYR A 290 8.64 5.98 27.87
C TYR A 290 8.18 5.08 29.01
N LEU A 291 8.92 3.98 29.32
CA LEU A 291 8.59 3.09 30.44
C LEU A 291 8.89 3.76 31.78
N ASN A 292 7.98 3.60 32.74
CA ASN A 292 8.21 4.04 34.12
C ASN A 292 9.23 3.12 34.85
N GLU A 293 9.73 3.55 36.01
CA GLU A 293 10.74 2.77 36.76
C GLU A 293 10.29 1.35 37.13
N LYS A 294 9.00 1.17 37.44
CA LYS A 294 8.44 -0.14 37.82
C LYS A 294 8.42 -1.09 36.63
N GLN A 295 8.08 -0.59 35.46
CA GLN A 295 8.10 -1.34 34.19
C GLN A 295 9.53 -1.69 33.82
N ARG A 296 10.47 -0.73 33.87
CA ARG A 296 11.89 -0.96 33.59
C ARG A 296 12.53 -2.02 34.48
N LYS A 297 12.17 -2.07 35.77
CA LYS A 297 12.70 -3.09 36.71
C LYS A 297 12.22 -4.51 36.40
N ARG A 298 11.08 -4.67 35.71
CA ARG A 298 10.52 -5.98 35.33
C ARG A 298 10.94 -6.43 33.93
N LEU A 299 11.37 -5.49 33.10
CA LEU A 299 11.66 -5.73 31.71
C LEU A 299 13.08 -6.25 31.55
N LYS A 300 13.21 -7.44 30.96
CA LYS A 300 14.49 -7.96 30.48
C LYS A 300 14.70 -7.44 29.05
N ILE A 301 15.77 -6.70 28.83
CA ILE A 301 16.16 -6.25 27.49
C ILE A 301 17.20 -7.24 26.96
N MET A 302 16.96 -7.71 25.73
CA MET A 302 17.86 -8.62 25.04
C MET A 302 18.17 -8.06 23.64
N SER A 303 19.39 -8.27 23.16
CA SER A 303 19.69 -8.09 21.74
C SER A 303 19.01 -9.19 20.91
N LEU A 304 18.89 -8.98 19.60
CA LEU A 304 18.35 -9.98 18.70
C LEU A 304 19.17 -11.28 18.74
N GLU A 305 20.50 -11.17 18.79
CA GLU A 305 21.38 -12.32 18.87
C GLU A 305 21.18 -13.11 20.17
N GLU A 306 21.10 -12.44 21.31
CA GLU A 306 20.83 -13.08 22.61
C GLU A 306 19.46 -13.77 22.61
N PHE A 307 18.44 -13.13 22.01
CA PHE A 307 17.10 -13.68 21.92
C PHE A 307 17.06 -14.92 21.00
N CYS A 308 17.73 -14.88 19.86
CA CYS A 308 17.86 -16.04 18.98
C CYS A 308 18.52 -17.22 19.71
N LYS A 309 19.60 -16.99 20.46
CA LYS A 309 20.24 -18.01 21.30
C LYS A 309 19.31 -18.52 22.39
N PHE A 310 18.56 -17.64 23.04
CA PHE A 310 17.56 -17.99 24.06
C PHE A 310 16.44 -18.89 23.52
N LEU A 311 16.01 -18.65 22.30
CA LEU A 311 15.03 -19.49 21.60
C LEU A 311 15.65 -20.74 20.95
N GLY A 312 16.99 -20.89 20.94
CA GLY A 312 17.66 -21.98 20.23
C GLY A 312 17.47 -21.87 18.71
N TYR A 313 17.29 -20.66 18.21
CA TYR A 313 17.21 -20.40 16.76
C TYR A 313 18.58 -20.65 16.13
N THR A 314 18.59 -21.47 15.08
CA THR A 314 19.76 -21.69 14.23
C THR A 314 19.42 -21.32 12.79
N GLU A 315 20.36 -20.74 12.04
CA GLU A 315 20.12 -20.31 10.65
C GLU A 315 19.63 -21.45 9.72
N ASN A 316 19.81 -22.70 10.12
CA ASN A 316 19.28 -23.85 9.38
C ASN A 316 17.76 -24.08 9.58
N PHE A 317 17.13 -23.33 10.47
CA PHE A 317 15.69 -23.31 10.66
C PHE A 317 15.03 -22.31 9.71
N ILE A 318 15.36 -22.39 8.43
CA ILE A 318 14.59 -21.71 7.41
C ILE A 318 13.29 -22.49 7.31
N TYR A 319 12.21 -21.91 7.81
CA TYR A 319 10.86 -22.38 7.48
C TYR A 319 10.74 -22.32 5.95
N SER A 320 10.93 -23.46 5.31
CA SER A 320 10.78 -23.60 3.86
C SER A 320 9.33 -23.53 3.42
N ASP A 321 8.40 -23.19 4.33
CA ASP A 321 6.98 -23.17 4.03
C ASP A 321 6.58 -21.83 3.38
N LYS A 322 7.01 -21.68 2.12
CA LYS A 322 6.50 -20.65 1.20
C LYS A 322 4.97 -20.73 1.03
N THR A 323 4.36 -21.84 1.47
CA THR A 323 2.90 -22.08 1.47
C THR A 323 2.16 -21.07 2.36
N PHE A 324 2.77 -20.50 3.40
CA PHE A 324 2.09 -19.52 4.26
C PHE A 324 1.73 -18.25 3.50
N LEU A 325 2.67 -17.64 2.79
CA LEU A 325 2.41 -16.44 2.00
C LEU A 325 1.40 -16.74 0.89
N THR A 326 1.54 -17.88 0.21
CA THR A 326 0.61 -18.32 -0.83
C THR A 326 -0.79 -18.58 -0.25
N ASN A 327 -0.92 -19.35 0.83
CA ASN A 327 -2.20 -19.63 1.49
C ASN A 327 -2.80 -18.37 2.12
N TYR A 328 -1.97 -17.46 2.61
CA TYR A 328 -2.39 -16.19 3.15
C TYR A 328 -3.02 -15.32 2.06
N TYR A 329 -2.35 -15.17 0.92
CA TYR A 329 -2.89 -14.41 -0.21
C TYR A 329 -4.10 -15.08 -0.85
N GLN A 330 -4.19 -16.40 -0.86
CA GLN A 330 -5.37 -17.12 -1.35
C GLN A 330 -6.63 -16.83 -0.56
N LYS A 331 -6.53 -16.53 0.75
CA LYS A 331 -7.68 -16.12 1.58
C LYS A 331 -8.29 -14.77 1.15
N PHE A 332 -7.58 -13.98 0.37
CA PHE A 332 -8.03 -12.68 -0.13
C PHE A 332 -8.53 -12.72 -1.59
N ILE A 333 -8.55 -13.88 -2.22
CA ILE A 333 -8.93 -14.08 -3.63
C ILE A 333 -10.42 -14.46 -3.79
N VAL A 334 -11.19 -14.57 -2.73
CA VAL A 334 -12.61 -14.97 -2.80
C VAL A 334 -13.51 -13.79 -3.11
#